data_d1c02dfea957fa2fbc953c1e0b0ad3ed
#
_entry.id   d1c02dfea957fa2fbc953c1e0b0ad3ed
#
_cell.length_a   1.000
_cell.length_b   1.000
_cell.length_c   1.000
_cell.angle_alpha   90.00
_cell.angle_beta   90.00
_cell.angle_gamma   90.00
#
_symmetry.space_group_name_H-M   'P 1'
#
loop_
_entity.id
_entity.type
_entity.pdbx_description
1 polymer ?
#
loop_
_entity_poly.entity_id
_entity_poly.type
_entity_poly.pdbx_seq_one_letter_code
_entity_poly.pdbx_strand_id
1 'polypeptide(L)'
;MAKFVPQAEMPLSDQVRVRREKLDTLRADGFDPFVQTKFEVTADSAAIKENYDAMAGKSVRLAGRIMSKRGMGKVSFCDLQDSTGRIQLYVKFDEMEEASFQRFKKNDIGDIVGVVGDVFKTERGEISVRVHEATLLSKSLLPLPEKFHGLTDRETRYRQRYVDLIVNPEVKDTFVKRSLILRELRHFLDGKGFLEVDTPILTPFEIGASARPFYTHHNTLDIDMVLRIETELYLKRLIVGGMDRVYEVGRIFRNEGMDPTHNPEFTSIELYQAYTDFHGMMDLVEEMMKTVAMKVCGTLQITYQGKDIDLSHWERMTMIEAVKKYSGVDFAAISSDEEAIAAAKEHKVELPEIPTKGAILAEFFDAFVEENLIQPTFIYDYPVENSPLAKRKPGDPAFTERFEYFINATEFGNAFSELNDPIDQKARFEKQVADRLAVDPASRAQVDYDYVTALEYGLPPTGGLGFGVDRLVMLLTDSASIRDVLLFPTMKPVD
;
A
#
# COMPACT_ATOMS: atom_id res chain seq x y z
N MET A 1 16.29 23.88 0.47
CA MET A 1 15.07 23.30 -0.13
C MET A 1 14.10 24.46 -0.43
N ALA A 2 13.57 24.54 -1.65
CA ALA A 2 12.59 25.57 -1.98
C ALA A 2 11.31 25.29 -1.18
N LYS A 3 10.76 26.31 -0.54
CA LYS A 3 9.49 26.22 0.19
C LYS A 3 8.37 25.89 -0.80
N PHE A 4 7.57 24.87 -0.52
CA PHE A 4 6.32 24.64 -1.26
C PHE A 4 5.32 25.71 -0.81
N VAL A 5 5.11 26.73 -1.64
CA VAL A 5 4.04 27.69 -1.45
C VAL A 5 2.83 27.21 -2.24
N PRO A 6 1.65 27.04 -1.62
CA PRO A 6 0.43 26.70 -2.37
C PRO A 6 0.24 27.71 -3.49
N GLN A 7 -0.08 27.24 -4.70
CA GLN A 7 -0.12 28.09 -5.90
C GLN A 7 -1.17 29.21 -5.80
N ALA A 8 -2.15 29.07 -4.90
CA ALA A 8 -3.11 30.13 -4.58
C ALA A 8 -2.49 31.36 -3.92
N GLU A 9 -1.32 31.23 -3.28
CA GLU A 9 -0.58 32.28 -2.59
C GLU A 9 0.58 32.85 -3.40
N MET A 10 0.90 32.24 -4.57
CA MET A 10 1.91 32.76 -5.48
C MET A 10 1.38 33.89 -6.34
N PRO A 11 2.22 34.87 -6.72
CA PRO A 11 1.86 35.83 -7.77
C PRO A 11 1.43 35.06 -9.02
N LEU A 12 0.27 35.43 -9.60
CA LEU A 12 -0.26 34.77 -10.79
C LEU A 12 0.74 34.92 -11.94
N SER A 13 1.22 33.80 -12.47
CA SER A 13 2.01 33.80 -13.70
C SER A 13 1.14 34.33 -14.86
N ASP A 14 1.75 34.87 -15.90
CA ASP A 14 1.03 35.39 -17.07
C ASP A 14 0.10 34.32 -17.67
N GLN A 15 0.52 33.06 -17.68
CA GLN A 15 -0.34 31.96 -18.19
C GLN A 15 -1.59 31.77 -17.32
N VAL A 16 -1.47 31.84 -16.01
CA VAL A 16 -2.61 31.71 -15.09
C VAL A 16 -3.58 32.90 -15.26
N ARG A 17 -3.05 34.12 -15.40
CA ARG A 17 -3.85 35.29 -15.65
C ARG A 17 -4.66 35.18 -16.95
N VAL A 18 -4.00 34.80 -18.06
CA VAL A 18 -4.65 34.59 -19.35
C VAL A 18 -5.76 33.53 -19.29
N ARG A 19 -5.54 32.45 -18.53
CA ARG A 19 -6.56 31.39 -18.37
C ARG A 19 -7.78 31.85 -17.59
N ARG A 20 -7.57 32.72 -16.56
CA ARG A 20 -8.66 33.35 -15.80
C ARG A 20 -9.43 34.33 -16.66
N GLU A 21 -8.77 35.20 -17.44
CA GLU A 21 -9.39 36.12 -18.39
C GLU A 21 -10.24 35.37 -19.45
N LYS A 22 -9.75 34.23 -19.93
CA LYS A 22 -10.54 33.37 -20.85
C LYS A 22 -11.80 32.83 -20.16
N LEU A 23 -11.73 32.43 -18.90
CA LEU A 23 -12.90 31.98 -18.14
C LEU A 23 -13.91 33.10 -17.96
N ASP A 24 -13.45 34.32 -17.61
CA ASP A 24 -14.33 35.48 -17.45
C ASP A 24 -15.02 35.83 -18.78
N THR A 25 -14.30 35.74 -19.91
CA THR A 25 -14.88 35.93 -21.25
C THR A 25 -15.94 34.86 -21.53
N LEU A 26 -15.66 33.59 -21.25
CA LEU A 26 -16.64 32.49 -21.44
C LEU A 26 -17.91 32.75 -20.62
N ARG A 27 -17.79 33.18 -19.39
CA ARG A 27 -18.94 33.51 -18.53
C ARG A 27 -19.74 34.69 -19.05
N ALA A 28 -19.06 35.74 -19.51
CA ALA A 28 -19.71 36.89 -20.11
C ALA A 28 -20.47 36.51 -21.39
N ASP A 29 -19.96 35.55 -22.16
CA ASP A 29 -20.61 35.02 -23.39
C ASP A 29 -21.71 33.98 -23.06
N GLY A 30 -22.02 33.72 -21.80
CA GLY A 30 -23.05 32.75 -21.39
C GLY A 30 -22.61 31.25 -21.41
N PHE A 31 -21.33 30.97 -21.51
CA PHE A 31 -20.76 29.62 -21.59
C PHE A 31 -19.91 29.29 -20.36
N ASP A 32 -20.46 29.43 -19.14
CA ASP A 32 -19.74 29.02 -17.92
C ASP A 32 -19.57 27.48 -17.88
N PRO A 33 -18.34 26.94 -17.97
CA PRO A 33 -18.13 25.49 -17.98
C PRO A 33 -18.51 24.82 -16.67
N PHE A 34 -18.57 25.56 -15.53
CA PHE A 34 -18.80 25.01 -14.20
C PHE A 34 -20.30 24.82 -13.87
N VAL A 35 -21.22 25.28 -14.74
CA VAL A 35 -22.64 24.99 -14.60
C VAL A 35 -23.04 23.64 -15.20
N GLN A 36 -22.13 23.03 -15.98
CA GLN A 36 -22.40 21.73 -16.60
C GLN A 36 -22.29 20.62 -15.53
N THR A 37 -23.40 19.97 -15.21
CA THR A 37 -23.47 18.96 -14.16
C THR A 37 -23.36 17.52 -14.66
N LYS A 38 -23.59 17.27 -15.95
CA LYS A 38 -23.59 15.94 -16.58
C LYS A 38 -23.15 15.99 -18.03
N PHE A 39 -22.36 15.03 -18.44
CA PHE A 39 -22.09 14.71 -19.84
C PHE A 39 -22.19 13.19 -20.01
N GLU A 40 -23.00 12.74 -20.95
CA GLU A 40 -23.16 11.31 -21.20
C GLU A 40 -21.97 10.81 -22.03
N VAL A 41 -21.29 9.79 -21.54
CA VAL A 41 -20.16 9.10 -22.19
C VAL A 41 -20.65 7.75 -22.69
N THR A 42 -20.44 7.45 -23.98
CA THR A 42 -20.89 6.19 -24.61
C THR A 42 -19.72 5.26 -24.93
N ALA A 43 -18.50 5.75 -24.94
CA ALA A 43 -17.28 4.97 -25.21
C ALA A 43 -16.08 5.61 -24.52
N ASP A 44 -15.00 4.84 -24.36
CA ASP A 44 -13.71 5.30 -23.90
C ASP A 44 -12.62 5.02 -24.94
N SER A 45 -11.43 5.58 -24.70
CA SER A 45 -10.33 5.53 -25.67
C SER A 45 -9.79 4.11 -25.91
N ALA A 46 -9.74 3.25 -24.88
CA ALA A 46 -9.30 1.87 -25.03
C ALA A 46 -10.33 1.05 -25.81
N ALA A 47 -11.60 1.12 -25.43
CA ALA A 47 -12.67 0.40 -26.12
C ALA A 47 -12.74 0.74 -27.61
N ILE A 48 -12.55 2.02 -27.99
CA ILE A 48 -12.51 2.42 -29.40
C ILE A 48 -11.31 1.83 -30.13
N LYS A 49 -10.13 1.85 -29.52
CA LYS A 49 -8.90 1.34 -30.16
C LYS A 49 -8.91 -0.19 -30.30
N GLU A 50 -9.37 -0.89 -29.26
CA GLU A 50 -9.45 -2.36 -29.25
C GLU A 50 -10.51 -2.90 -30.19
N ASN A 51 -11.63 -2.18 -30.36
CA ASN A 51 -12.77 -2.61 -31.18
C ASN A 51 -12.94 -1.76 -32.43
N TYR A 52 -11.87 -1.20 -32.98
CA TYR A 52 -11.95 -0.27 -34.10
C TYR A 52 -12.83 -0.75 -35.25
N ASP A 53 -12.68 -1.98 -35.73
CA ASP A 53 -13.40 -2.53 -36.86
C ASP A 53 -14.92 -2.52 -36.64
N ALA A 54 -15.35 -2.74 -35.39
CA ALA A 54 -16.77 -2.68 -35.04
C ALA A 54 -17.28 -1.26 -34.79
N MET A 55 -16.39 -0.32 -34.51
CA MET A 55 -16.73 1.07 -34.14
C MET A 55 -16.48 2.08 -35.27
N ALA A 56 -15.79 1.70 -36.32
CA ALA A 56 -15.52 2.58 -37.45
C ALA A 56 -16.82 3.17 -38.05
N GLY A 57 -16.86 4.49 -38.21
CA GLY A 57 -18.01 5.24 -38.69
C GLY A 57 -19.15 5.40 -37.67
N LYS A 58 -19.06 4.83 -36.47
CA LYS A 58 -20.08 5.02 -35.42
C LYS A 58 -19.87 6.33 -34.68
N SER A 59 -20.97 6.98 -34.35
CA SER A 59 -20.97 8.17 -33.51
C SER A 59 -20.77 7.77 -32.06
N VAL A 60 -19.87 8.48 -31.38
CA VAL A 60 -19.49 8.24 -29.96
C VAL A 60 -19.48 9.56 -29.19
N ARG A 61 -19.69 9.46 -27.90
CA ARG A 61 -19.56 10.55 -26.93
C ARG A 61 -18.43 10.24 -25.97
N LEU A 62 -17.42 11.11 -25.96
CA LEU A 62 -16.22 10.96 -25.14
C LEU A 62 -16.04 12.16 -24.22
N ALA A 63 -15.49 11.95 -23.04
CA ALA A 63 -15.05 13.04 -22.18
C ALA A 63 -13.64 12.76 -21.65
N GLY A 64 -12.82 13.81 -21.55
CA GLY A 64 -11.45 13.67 -21.07
C GLY A 64 -10.70 15.00 -21.03
N ARG A 65 -9.43 14.92 -20.69
CA ARG A 65 -8.53 16.06 -20.57
C ARG A 65 -7.73 16.25 -21.86
N ILE A 66 -7.64 17.49 -22.34
CA ILE A 66 -6.77 17.86 -23.46
C ILE A 66 -5.31 17.78 -22.98
N MET A 67 -4.53 16.87 -23.53
CA MET A 67 -3.11 16.67 -23.19
C MET A 67 -2.17 17.27 -24.22
N SER A 68 -2.61 17.41 -25.46
CA SER A 68 -1.88 18.11 -26.52
C SER A 68 -2.84 18.76 -27.49
N LYS A 69 -2.34 19.79 -28.15
CA LYS A 69 -3.10 20.48 -29.17
C LYS A 69 -2.17 20.99 -30.25
N ARG A 70 -2.46 20.65 -31.49
CA ARG A 70 -1.77 21.10 -32.69
C ARG A 70 -2.79 21.58 -33.69
N GLY A 71 -2.64 22.77 -34.19
CA GLY A 71 -3.61 23.33 -35.14
C GLY A 71 -2.96 24.20 -36.21
N MET A 72 -3.45 24.07 -37.41
CA MET A 72 -3.16 24.99 -38.55
C MET A 72 -4.47 25.46 -39.18
N GLY A 73 -4.78 26.75 -39.03
CA GLY A 73 -5.92 27.36 -39.67
C GLY A 73 -7.27 26.73 -39.31
N LYS A 74 -7.86 25.99 -40.23
CA LYS A 74 -9.19 25.40 -40.14
C LYS A 74 -9.20 23.95 -39.56
N VAL A 75 -8.05 23.39 -39.18
CA VAL A 75 -7.92 22.03 -38.64
C VAL A 75 -7.14 22.06 -37.35
N SER A 76 -7.59 21.31 -36.35
CA SER A 76 -6.90 21.08 -35.07
C SER A 76 -6.89 19.60 -34.73
N PHE A 77 -5.75 19.11 -34.27
CA PHE A 77 -5.60 17.78 -33.68
C PHE A 77 -5.34 17.95 -32.18
N CYS A 78 -6.03 17.18 -31.37
CA CYS A 78 -5.85 17.15 -29.91
C CYS A 78 -5.73 15.73 -29.44
N ASP A 79 -4.87 15.48 -28.43
CA ASP A 79 -4.88 14.22 -27.70
C ASP A 79 -5.80 14.41 -26.49
N LEU A 80 -6.88 13.64 -26.45
CA LEU A 80 -7.79 13.55 -25.31
C LEU A 80 -7.37 12.38 -24.45
N GLN A 81 -7.18 12.60 -23.16
CA GLN A 81 -6.91 11.56 -22.17
C GLN A 81 -8.13 11.34 -21.29
N ASP A 82 -8.63 10.12 -21.28
CA ASP A 82 -9.69 9.66 -20.38
C ASP A 82 -9.14 8.70 -19.30
N SER A 83 -10.01 7.95 -18.64
CA SER A 83 -9.62 6.99 -17.60
C SER A 83 -8.88 5.77 -18.13
N THR A 84 -9.03 5.43 -19.41
CA THR A 84 -8.51 4.20 -20.03
C THR A 84 -7.30 4.44 -20.94
N GLY A 85 -7.07 5.68 -21.36
CA GLY A 85 -5.93 6.00 -22.22
C GLY A 85 -6.05 7.34 -22.94
N ARG A 86 -5.49 7.41 -24.15
CA ARG A 86 -5.52 8.60 -24.99
C ARG A 86 -6.06 8.27 -26.37
N ILE A 87 -6.82 9.20 -26.94
CA ILE A 87 -7.30 9.13 -28.32
C ILE A 87 -7.12 10.47 -29.00
N GLN A 88 -6.85 10.46 -30.31
CA GLN A 88 -6.74 11.68 -31.11
C GLN A 88 -8.13 12.19 -31.47
N LEU A 89 -8.35 13.47 -31.26
CA LEU A 89 -9.48 14.23 -31.78
C LEU A 89 -9.07 14.97 -33.06
N TYR A 90 -9.85 14.80 -34.11
CA TYR A 90 -9.76 15.58 -35.36
C TYR A 90 -10.88 16.58 -35.38
N VAL A 91 -10.55 17.85 -35.27
CA VAL A 91 -11.50 18.99 -35.19
C VAL A 91 -11.32 19.86 -36.41
N LYS A 92 -12.35 19.95 -37.26
CA LYS A 92 -12.30 20.68 -38.51
C LYS A 92 -13.44 21.72 -38.59
N PHE A 93 -13.11 22.90 -39.06
CA PHE A 93 -14.06 24.04 -39.16
C PHE A 93 -15.32 23.68 -39.92
N ASP A 94 -15.19 23.03 -41.09
CA ASP A 94 -16.31 22.69 -41.95
C ASP A 94 -17.22 21.56 -41.43
N GLU A 95 -16.84 20.92 -40.28
CA GLU A 95 -17.57 19.79 -39.68
C GLU A 95 -18.22 20.13 -38.34
N MET A 96 -18.10 21.40 -37.90
CA MET A 96 -18.71 21.94 -36.69
C MET A 96 -19.40 23.25 -36.93
N GLU A 97 -20.32 23.63 -36.03
CA GLU A 97 -20.81 25.01 -35.96
C GLU A 97 -19.62 25.97 -35.74
N GLU A 98 -19.56 27.06 -36.51
CA GLU A 98 -18.45 28.02 -36.47
C GLU A 98 -18.16 28.55 -35.06
N ALA A 99 -19.19 28.94 -34.33
CA ALA A 99 -19.06 29.45 -32.97
C ALA A 99 -18.48 28.39 -32.03
N SER A 100 -18.86 27.11 -32.16
CA SER A 100 -18.34 25.97 -31.39
C SER A 100 -16.87 25.68 -31.73
N PHE A 101 -16.52 25.75 -33.02
CA PHE A 101 -15.11 25.60 -33.43
C PHE A 101 -14.23 26.71 -32.85
N GLN A 102 -14.68 27.96 -32.89
CA GLN A 102 -13.92 29.10 -32.34
C GLN A 102 -13.77 28.99 -30.82
N ARG A 103 -14.80 28.51 -30.10
CA ARG A 103 -14.70 28.22 -28.66
C ARG A 103 -13.70 27.11 -28.40
N PHE A 104 -13.81 25.97 -29.11
CA PHE A 104 -12.86 24.85 -28.96
C PHE A 104 -11.43 25.28 -29.23
N LYS A 105 -11.21 26.14 -30.22
CA LYS A 105 -9.88 26.67 -30.56
C LYS A 105 -9.25 27.49 -29.43
N LYS A 106 -10.06 28.07 -28.52
CA LYS A 106 -9.60 28.84 -27.34
C LYS A 106 -9.30 27.95 -26.13
N ASN A 107 -9.68 26.66 -26.15
CA ASN A 107 -9.38 25.74 -25.04
C ASN A 107 -7.86 25.54 -24.86
N ASP A 108 -7.45 25.42 -23.64
CA ASP A 108 -6.05 25.20 -23.25
C ASP A 108 -5.74 23.72 -22.98
N ILE A 109 -4.45 23.37 -23.04
CA ILE A 109 -3.98 22.08 -22.52
C ILE A 109 -4.30 22.02 -21.03
N GLY A 110 -4.89 20.89 -20.62
CA GLY A 110 -5.38 20.69 -19.25
C GLY A 110 -6.91 20.86 -19.12
N ASP A 111 -7.58 21.52 -20.05
CA ASP A 111 -9.05 21.64 -20.03
C ASP A 111 -9.72 20.26 -20.17
N ILE A 112 -10.86 20.07 -19.51
CA ILE A 112 -11.68 18.87 -19.63
C ILE A 112 -12.82 19.18 -20.59
N VAL A 113 -12.94 18.38 -21.64
CA VAL A 113 -13.95 18.55 -22.68
C VAL A 113 -14.77 17.27 -22.88
N GLY A 114 -16.03 17.46 -23.24
CA GLY A 114 -16.89 16.44 -23.82
C GLY A 114 -17.00 16.65 -25.31
N VAL A 115 -16.92 15.59 -26.10
CA VAL A 115 -17.02 15.63 -27.56
C VAL A 115 -18.01 14.60 -28.09
N VAL A 116 -18.69 14.94 -29.17
CA VAL A 116 -19.49 14.02 -29.97
C VAL A 116 -18.86 13.94 -31.35
N GLY A 117 -18.66 12.74 -31.88
CA GLY A 117 -18.03 12.59 -33.18
C GLY A 117 -17.96 11.14 -33.64
N ASP A 118 -17.49 10.93 -34.86
CA ASP A 118 -17.44 9.65 -35.52
C ASP A 118 -16.02 9.03 -35.41
N VAL A 119 -15.96 7.75 -35.12
CA VAL A 119 -14.71 6.99 -35.07
C VAL A 119 -14.18 6.78 -36.50
N PHE A 120 -12.93 7.12 -36.74
CA PHE A 120 -12.29 6.90 -38.03
C PHE A 120 -10.78 6.64 -37.89
N LYS A 121 -10.17 6.23 -38.98
CA LYS A 121 -8.71 6.06 -39.06
C LYS A 121 -8.15 7.09 -40.05
N THR A 122 -7.11 7.79 -39.60
CA THR A 122 -6.42 8.75 -40.46
C THR A 122 -5.64 8.04 -41.57
N GLU A 123 -5.26 8.74 -42.64
CA GLU A 123 -4.40 8.20 -43.71
C GLU A 123 -3.07 7.63 -43.19
N ARG A 124 -2.60 8.12 -42.04
CA ARG A 124 -1.38 7.63 -41.37
C ARG A 124 -1.62 6.44 -40.44
N GLY A 125 -2.85 5.95 -40.36
CA GLY A 125 -3.20 4.79 -39.56
C GLY A 125 -3.60 5.08 -38.12
N GLU A 126 -3.67 6.35 -37.65
CA GLU A 126 -4.06 6.68 -36.28
C GLU A 126 -5.58 6.61 -36.10
N ILE A 127 -6.05 5.84 -35.10
CA ILE A 127 -7.47 5.77 -34.74
C ILE A 127 -7.85 7.07 -34.02
N SER A 128 -8.86 7.73 -34.51
CA SER A 128 -9.22 9.08 -34.12
C SER A 128 -10.75 9.26 -34.07
N VAL A 129 -11.18 10.33 -33.42
CA VAL A 129 -12.58 10.76 -33.44
C VAL A 129 -12.69 12.08 -34.20
N ARG A 130 -13.53 12.08 -35.24
CA ARG A 130 -13.91 13.28 -36.03
C ARG A 130 -15.00 14.00 -35.25
N VAL A 131 -14.67 15.17 -34.72
CA VAL A 131 -15.55 15.89 -33.80
C VAL A 131 -16.56 16.74 -34.52
N HIS A 132 -17.85 16.59 -34.18
CA HIS A 132 -18.97 17.38 -34.64
C HIS A 132 -19.44 18.40 -33.60
N GLU A 133 -19.41 17.99 -32.31
CA GLU A 133 -19.76 18.86 -31.19
C GLU A 133 -18.69 18.78 -30.10
N ALA A 134 -18.43 19.92 -29.44
CA ALA A 134 -17.51 19.99 -28.33
C ALA A 134 -18.03 20.91 -27.22
N THR A 135 -18.04 20.44 -26.00
CA THR A 135 -18.45 21.17 -24.80
C THR A 135 -17.29 21.25 -23.82
N LEU A 136 -16.96 22.45 -23.37
CA LEU A 136 -16.01 22.62 -22.25
C LEU A 136 -16.71 22.25 -20.94
N LEU A 137 -16.24 21.17 -20.29
CA LEU A 137 -16.82 20.65 -19.04
C LEU A 137 -16.15 21.22 -17.80
N SER A 138 -14.85 21.55 -17.90
CA SER A 138 -14.11 22.18 -16.82
C SER A 138 -12.90 22.92 -17.38
N LYS A 139 -12.71 24.16 -16.95
CA LYS A 139 -11.57 25.00 -17.33
C LYS A 139 -10.39 24.74 -16.38
N SER A 140 -9.24 24.33 -16.94
CA SER A 140 -7.99 24.25 -16.20
C SER A 140 -7.39 25.65 -16.04
N LEU A 141 -7.36 26.16 -14.81
CA LEU A 141 -6.82 27.48 -14.51
C LEU A 141 -5.29 27.47 -14.31
N LEU A 142 -4.73 26.30 -14.01
CA LEU A 142 -3.30 26.09 -13.88
C LEU A 142 -2.76 25.33 -15.08
N PRO A 143 -1.59 25.72 -15.64
CA PRO A 143 -0.93 24.94 -16.67
C PRO A 143 -0.45 23.61 -16.10
N LEU A 144 -0.49 22.55 -16.90
CA LEU A 144 0.19 21.29 -16.56
C LEU A 144 1.70 21.49 -16.64
N PRO A 145 2.51 20.74 -15.86
CA PRO A 145 3.95 20.69 -16.01
C PRO A 145 4.39 20.39 -17.45
N GLU A 146 5.56 20.88 -17.87
CA GLU A 146 6.04 20.73 -19.22
C GLU A 146 6.18 19.26 -19.64
N LYS A 147 5.78 18.99 -20.89
CA LYS A 147 5.62 17.65 -21.48
C LYS A 147 6.89 16.79 -21.47
N PHE A 148 8.07 17.41 -21.53
CA PHE A 148 9.35 16.71 -21.74
C PHE A 148 10.05 16.28 -20.45
N HIS A 149 9.67 16.85 -19.30
CA HIS A 149 10.29 16.55 -18.03
C HIS A 149 9.31 15.99 -17.00
N GLY A 150 8.00 16.02 -17.29
CA GLY A 150 6.96 15.58 -16.37
C GLY A 150 7.09 16.27 -14.99
N LEU A 151 6.47 15.68 -14.00
CA LEU A 151 6.71 16.02 -12.61
C LEU A 151 7.80 15.06 -12.09
N THR A 152 9.08 15.45 -12.19
CA THR A 152 10.23 14.58 -11.86
C THR A 152 10.64 14.68 -10.39
N ASP A 153 10.39 15.81 -9.74
CA ASP A 153 10.67 16.00 -8.34
C ASP A 153 9.77 15.11 -7.48
N ARG A 154 10.35 14.14 -6.78
CA ARG A 154 9.64 13.14 -5.98
C ARG A 154 8.76 13.78 -4.90
N GLU A 155 9.26 14.81 -4.21
CA GLU A 155 8.49 15.46 -3.15
C GLU A 155 7.23 16.14 -3.70
N THR A 156 7.35 16.86 -4.80
CA THR A 156 6.22 17.48 -5.48
C THR A 156 5.21 16.43 -5.98
N ARG A 157 5.67 15.29 -6.51
CA ARG A 157 4.82 14.17 -6.91
C ARG A 157 3.95 13.65 -5.76
N TYR A 158 4.52 13.50 -4.57
CA TYR A 158 3.77 13.05 -3.40
C TYR A 158 2.78 14.11 -2.90
N ARG A 159 3.17 15.39 -2.89
CA ARG A 159 2.32 16.51 -2.45
C ARG A 159 1.21 16.84 -3.42
N GLN A 160 1.47 16.76 -4.72
CA GLN A 160 0.53 17.03 -5.80
C GLN A 160 0.19 15.75 -6.58
N ARG A 161 -0.19 14.71 -5.88
CA ARG A 161 -0.51 13.40 -6.48
C ARG A 161 -1.53 13.49 -7.60
N TYR A 162 -2.48 14.42 -7.52
CA TYR A 162 -3.46 14.67 -8.58
C TYR A 162 -2.82 15.18 -9.87
N VAL A 163 -1.72 15.93 -9.80
CA VAL A 163 -0.94 16.33 -10.99
C VAL A 163 -0.09 15.16 -11.49
N ASP A 164 0.57 14.45 -10.58
CA ASP A 164 1.35 13.25 -10.88
C ASP A 164 0.52 12.21 -11.66
N LEU A 165 -0.71 11.93 -11.21
CA LEU A 165 -1.66 11.04 -11.90
C LEU A 165 -2.10 11.53 -13.29
N ILE A 166 -2.07 12.85 -13.55
CA ILE A 166 -2.41 13.42 -14.86
C ILE A 166 -1.25 13.22 -15.84
N VAL A 167 -0.01 13.46 -15.39
CA VAL A 167 1.16 13.56 -16.29
C VAL A 167 1.98 12.30 -16.41
N ASN A 168 1.93 11.42 -15.40
CA ASN A 168 2.68 10.17 -15.28
C ASN A 168 1.71 8.97 -15.27
N PRO A 169 1.35 8.39 -16.43
CA PRO A 169 0.37 7.30 -16.51
C PRO A 169 0.74 6.06 -15.68
N GLU A 170 2.04 5.74 -15.59
CA GLU A 170 2.57 4.61 -14.81
C GLU A 170 2.21 4.69 -13.32
N VAL A 171 2.09 5.89 -12.77
CA VAL A 171 1.67 6.10 -11.38
C VAL A 171 0.23 5.63 -11.16
N LYS A 172 -0.64 5.87 -12.14
CA LYS A 172 -2.03 5.39 -12.09
C LYS A 172 -2.08 3.87 -12.10
N ASP A 173 -1.24 3.21 -12.92
CA ASP A 173 -1.17 1.75 -13.00
C ASP A 173 -0.80 1.12 -11.66
N THR A 174 0.14 1.72 -10.91
CA THR A 174 0.48 1.30 -9.56
C THR A 174 -0.75 1.26 -8.64
N PHE A 175 -1.59 2.30 -8.65
CA PHE A 175 -2.79 2.35 -7.81
C PHE A 175 -3.92 1.46 -8.29
N VAL A 176 -4.03 1.23 -9.60
CA VAL A 176 -4.96 0.22 -10.16
C VAL A 176 -4.53 -1.18 -9.71
N LYS A 177 -3.24 -1.50 -9.81
CA LYS A 177 -2.68 -2.77 -9.32
C LYS A 177 -2.86 -2.91 -7.81
N ARG A 178 -2.63 -1.85 -7.02
CA ARG A 178 -2.91 -1.87 -5.57
C ARG A 178 -4.35 -2.29 -5.27
N SER A 179 -5.31 -1.70 -5.98
CA SER A 179 -6.73 -2.04 -5.81
C SER A 179 -7.02 -3.48 -6.25
N LEU A 180 -6.37 -3.95 -7.30
CA LEU A 180 -6.47 -5.33 -7.76
C LEU A 180 -5.89 -6.31 -6.73
N ILE A 181 -4.71 -6.03 -6.18
CA ILE A 181 -4.06 -6.84 -5.12
C ILE A 181 -5.02 -7.01 -3.94
N LEU A 182 -5.57 -5.91 -3.40
CA LEU A 182 -6.51 -5.97 -2.28
C LEU A 182 -7.75 -6.78 -2.60
N ARG A 183 -8.29 -6.66 -3.82
CA ARG A 183 -9.43 -7.45 -4.27
C ARG A 183 -9.10 -8.94 -4.35
N GLU A 184 -7.95 -9.30 -4.91
CA GLU A 184 -7.57 -10.70 -5.05
C GLU A 184 -7.20 -11.35 -3.71
N LEU A 185 -6.62 -10.59 -2.76
CA LEU A 185 -6.45 -11.04 -1.37
C LEU A 185 -7.79 -11.39 -0.72
N ARG A 186 -8.80 -10.49 -0.85
CA ARG A 186 -10.16 -10.77 -0.34
C ARG A 186 -10.77 -11.99 -1.00
N HIS A 187 -10.73 -12.08 -2.33
CA HIS A 187 -11.25 -13.25 -3.06
C HIS A 187 -10.58 -14.56 -2.62
N PHE A 188 -9.27 -14.54 -2.37
CA PHE A 188 -8.55 -15.71 -1.88
C PHE A 188 -9.02 -16.11 -0.49
N LEU A 189 -9.07 -15.17 0.45
CA LEU A 189 -9.45 -15.43 1.84
C LEU A 189 -10.93 -15.84 1.96
N ASP A 190 -11.84 -15.16 1.26
CA ASP A 190 -13.26 -15.53 1.19
C ASP A 190 -13.43 -16.94 0.60
N GLY A 191 -12.66 -17.27 -0.46
CA GLY A 191 -12.63 -18.60 -1.07
C GLY A 191 -12.12 -19.70 -0.14
N LYS A 192 -11.33 -19.37 0.87
CA LYS A 192 -10.87 -20.26 1.94
C LYS A 192 -11.82 -20.29 3.15
N GLY A 193 -12.95 -19.57 3.08
CA GLY A 193 -13.97 -19.53 4.12
C GLY A 193 -13.62 -18.62 5.30
N PHE A 194 -12.73 -17.66 5.13
CA PHE A 194 -12.51 -16.60 6.10
C PHE A 194 -13.62 -15.55 6.01
N LEU A 195 -13.99 -14.98 7.15
CA LEU A 195 -14.93 -13.87 7.26
C LEU A 195 -14.17 -12.57 7.46
N GLU A 196 -14.36 -11.57 6.58
CA GLU A 196 -13.85 -10.21 6.81
C GLU A 196 -14.62 -9.55 7.93
N VAL A 197 -13.92 -9.01 8.91
CA VAL A 197 -14.48 -8.31 10.05
C VAL A 197 -13.79 -6.96 10.22
N ASP A 198 -14.38 -6.09 11.01
CA ASP A 198 -13.80 -4.82 11.43
C ASP A 198 -13.79 -4.70 12.95
N THR A 199 -12.68 -4.21 13.49
CA THR A 199 -12.47 -4.03 14.92
C THR A 199 -12.15 -2.55 15.22
N PRO A 200 -12.24 -2.11 16.50
CA PRO A 200 -12.05 -0.70 16.82
C PRO A 200 -10.69 -0.14 16.42
N ILE A 201 -10.69 1.01 15.75
CA ILE A 201 -9.47 1.81 15.51
C ILE A 201 -9.05 2.54 16.77
N LEU A 202 -10.01 3.03 17.56
CA LEU A 202 -9.77 3.69 18.84
C LEU A 202 -9.85 2.65 19.96
N THR A 203 -8.76 2.50 20.71
CA THR A 203 -8.67 1.57 21.84
C THR A 203 -8.42 2.32 23.14
N PRO A 204 -8.86 1.80 24.29
CA PRO A 204 -8.77 2.53 25.57
C PRO A 204 -7.32 2.59 26.11
N PHE A 205 -6.43 1.73 25.67
CA PHE A 205 -5.03 1.67 26.10
C PHE A 205 -4.15 1.02 25.03
N GLU A 206 -2.82 1.07 25.22
CA GLU A 206 -1.86 0.41 24.36
C GLU A 206 -2.00 -1.12 24.51
N ILE A 207 -2.24 -1.81 23.38
CA ILE A 207 -2.47 -3.25 23.36
C ILE A 207 -1.39 -3.90 22.48
N GLY A 208 -0.80 -4.99 22.96
CA GLY A 208 -0.06 -6.00 22.21
C GLY A 208 1.36 -5.61 21.83
N ALA A 209 1.60 -5.13 20.62
CA ALA A 209 2.93 -4.93 20.05
C ALA A 209 3.76 -3.84 20.74
N SER A 210 5.08 -3.89 20.52
CA SER A 210 6.02 -2.91 21.11
C SER A 210 6.09 -1.55 20.41
N ALA A 211 5.17 -1.26 19.47
CA ALA A 211 5.16 -0.01 18.71
C ALA A 211 4.64 1.18 19.53
N ARG A 212 5.07 2.39 19.17
CA ARG A 212 4.62 3.63 19.80
C ARG A 212 3.27 4.07 19.20
N PRO A 213 2.19 4.26 20.00
CA PRO A 213 0.88 4.67 19.50
C PRO A 213 0.76 6.17 19.29
N PHE A 214 -0.29 6.57 18.57
CA PHE A 214 -0.82 7.95 18.59
C PHE A 214 -1.88 8.06 19.67
N TYR A 215 -1.83 9.11 20.48
CA TYR A 215 -2.80 9.39 21.55
C TYR A 215 -3.86 10.38 21.08
N THR A 216 -5.07 10.20 21.58
CA THR A 216 -6.20 11.10 21.36
C THR A 216 -7.09 11.14 22.60
N HIS A 217 -8.10 12.02 22.61
CA HIS A 217 -9.03 12.20 23.73
C HIS A 217 -10.48 12.18 23.25
N HIS A 218 -11.33 11.39 23.91
CA HIS A 218 -12.77 11.35 23.65
C HIS A 218 -13.50 12.35 24.53
N ASN A 219 -13.85 13.52 24.00
CA ASN A 219 -14.38 14.66 24.76
C ASN A 219 -15.64 14.34 25.58
N THR A 220 -16.59 13.58 25.04
CA THR A 220 -17.86 13.31 25.72
C THR A 220 -17.73 12.34 26.89
N LEU A 221 -16.85 11.33 26.75
CA LEU A 221 -16.57 10.35 27.81
C LEU A 221 -15.48 10.81 28.76
N ASP A 222 -14.74 11.88 28.42
CA ASP A 222 -13.59 12.41 29.15
C ASP A 222 -12.54 11.33 29.43
N ILE A 223 -12.19 10.56 28.38
CA ILE A 223 -11.19 9.48 28.44
C ILE A 223 -10.13 9.65 27.37
N ASP A 224 -8.88 9.35 27.73
CA ASP A 224 -7.80 9.21 26.78
C ASP A 224 -7.93 7.87 26.02
N MET A 225 -7.62 7.91 24.75
CA MET A 225 -7.64 6.73 23.87
C MET A 225 -6.38 6.72 23.00
N VAL A 226 -6.12 5.60 22.38
CA VAL A 226 -5.01 5.45 21.40
C VAL A 226 -5.53 4.96 20.06
N LEU A 227 -4.84 5.32 18.98
CA LEU A 227 -5.05 4.68 17.69
C LEU A 227 -4.34 3.33 17.70
N ARG A 228 -5.03 2.29 17.23
CA ARG A 228 -4.53 0.90 17.26
C ARG A 228 -3.20 0.75 16.53
N ILE A 229 -2.31 -0.08 17.08
CA ILE A 229 -1.02 -0.45 16.50
C ILE A 229 -1.05 -1.85 15.86
N GLU A 230 -2.13 -2.62 16.08
CA GLU A 230 -2.43 -3.96 15.60
C GLU A 230 -3.92 -4.28 15.76
N THR A 231 -4.40 -5.40 15.22
CA THR A 231 -5.78 -5.89 15.35
C THR A 231 -5.85 -7.23 16.08
N GLU A 232 -4.74 -7.85 16.39
CA GLU A 232 -4.51 -9.20 16.88
C GLU A 232 -5.46 -9.60 18.02
N LEU A 233 -5.44 -8.87 19.13
CA LEU A 233 -6.15 -9.29 20.34
C LEU A 233 -7.69 -9.24 20.18
N TYR A 234 -8.21 -8.35 19.32
CA TYR A 234 -9.63 -8.33 19.00
C TYR A 234 -10.03 -9.50 18.12
N LEU A 235 -9.23 -9.85 17.11
CA LEU A 235 -9.50 -10.97 16.21
C LEU A 235 -9.47 -12.31 16.96
N LYS A 236 -8.53 -12.48 17.89
CA LYS A 236 -8.48 -13.67 18.76
C LYS A 236 -9.72 -13.81 19.67
N ARG A 237 -10.28 -12.69 20.16
CA ARG A 237 -11.56 -12.72 20.90
C ARG A 237 -12.71 -13.25 20.03
N LEU A 238 -12.70 -12.97 18.73
CA LEU A 238 -13.71 -13.52 17.80
C LEU A 238 -13.54 -15.04 17.62
N ILE A 239 -12.30 -15.53 17.60
CA ILE A 239 -12.03 -16.99 17.60
C ILE A 239 -12.55 -17.64 18.89
N VAL A 240 -12.31 -17.04 20.06
CA VAL A 240 -12.92 -17.50 21.33
C VAL A 240 -14.45 -17.50 21.23
N GLY A 241 -15.03 -16.52 20.54
CA GLY A 241 -16.46 -16.41 20.31
C GLY A 241 -17.04 -17.42 19.31
N GLY A 242 -16.20 -18.30 18.72
CA GLY A 242 -16.62 -19.36 17.80
C GLY A 242 -16.61 -18.95 16.31
N MET A 243 -15.95 -17.86 15.95
CA MET A 243 -15.67 -17.52 14.54
C MET A 243 -14.37 -18.20 14.11
N ASP A 244 -14.45 -19.38 13.52
CA ASP A 244 -13.31 -20.25 13.26
C ASP A 244 -12.27 -19.66 12.30
N ARG A 245 -12.64 -18.72 11.41
CA ARG A 245 -11.76 -18.07 10.46
C ARG A 245 -12.17 -16.62 10.26
N VAL A 246 -11.30 -15.71 10.67
CA VAL A 246 -11.54 -14.27 10.55
C VAL A 246 -10.32 -13.57 9.97
N TYR A 247 -10.54 -12.47 9.24
CA TYR A 247 -9.48 -11.57 8.83
C TYR A 247 -9.97 -10.13 8.84
N GLU A 248 -9.04 -9.20 8.98
CA GLU A 248 -9.30 -7.76 8.85
C GLU A 248 -8.29 -7.13 7.91
N VAL A 249 -8.78 -6.31 6.97
CA VAL A 249 -7.95 -5.41 6.15
C VAL A 249 -8.00 -4.04 6.82
N GLY A 250 -7.03 -3.77 7.69
CA GLY A 250 -7.08 -2.63 8.59
C GLY A 250 -5.99 -1.58 8.35
N ARG A 251 -6.30 -0.33 8.69
CA ARG A 251 -5.29 0.70 8.91
C ARG A 251 -4.70 0.53 10.30
N ILE A 252 -3.37 0.55 10.33
CA ILE A 252 -2.54 0.46 11.53
C ILE A 252 -1.77 1.77 11.66
N PHE A 253 -1.57 2.23 12.90
CA PHE A 253 -1.00 3.52 13.23
C PHE A 253 0.19 3.36 14.17
N ARG A 254 1.40 3.70 13.74
CA ARG A 254 2.63 3.63 14.56
C ARG A 254 3.33 4.97 14.50
N ASN A 255 3.48 5.62 15.65
CA ASN A 255 4.10 6.95 15.80
C ASN A 255 5.62 6.83 15.85
N GLU A 256 6.19 6.34 14.78
CA GLU A 256 7.61 6.01 14.63
C GLU A 256 8.23 6.79 13.46
N GLY A 257 9.51 6.52 13.17
CA GLY A 257 10.23 7.14 12.07
C GLY A 257 9.60 6.85 10.70
N MET A 258 9.87 7.74 9.75
CA MET A 258 9.46 7.56 8.35
C MET A 258 10.70 7.34 7.49
N ASP A 259 10.71 6.25 6.73
CA ASP A 259 11.75 5.90 5.78
C ASP A 259 11.13 5.35 4.47
N PRO A 260 11.90 4.81 3.52
CA PRO A 260 11.34 4.24 2.30
C PRO A 260 10.38 3.06 2.52
N THR A 261 10.46 2.36 3.64
CA THR A 261 9.66 1.15 3.96
C THR A 261 8.62 1.37 5.05
N HIS A 262 8.70 2.51 5.79
CA HIS A 262 7.83 2.82 6.91
C HIS A 262 7.06 4.14 6.72
N ASN A 263 5.77 4.09 7.02
CA ASN A 263 4.88 5.26 7.08
C ASN A 263 4.05 5.18 8.37
N PRO A 264 3.74 6.30 9.05
CA PRO A 264 3.08 6.26 10.35
C PRO A 264 1.67 5.65 10.32
N GLU A 265 1.04 5.62 9.18
CA GLU A 265 -0.17 4.84 8.92
C GLU A 265 0.04 3.95 7.68
N PHE A 266 -0.34 2.70 7.76
CA PHE A 266 -0.17 1.73 6.69
C PHE A 266 -1.32 0.71 6.69
N THR A 267 -1.45 -0.07 5.62
CA THR A 267 -2.46 -1.12 5.52
C THR A 267 -1.84 -2.46 5.87
N SER A 268 -2.44 -3.15 6.84
CA SER A 268 -2.12 -4.52 7.21
C SER A 268 -3.30 -5.45 6.97
N ILE A 269 -3.02 -6.72 6.76
CA ILE A 269 -4.00 -7.79 6.92
C ILE A 269 -3.53 -8.66 8.08
N GLU A 270 -4.42 -8.87 9.02
CA GLU A 270 -4.28 -9.89 10.05
C GLU A 270 -5.41 -10.91 9.92
N LEU A 271 -5.07 -12.17 10.06
CA LEU A 271 -6.01 -13.28 9.94
C LEU A 271 -5.71 -14.38 10.96
N TYR A 272 -6.78 -15.04 11.43
CA TYR A 272 -6.70 -16.09 12.43
C TYR A 272 -7.61 -17.24 12.02
N GLN A 273 -7.08 -18.46 12.18
CA GLN A 273 -7.81 -19.69 11.87
C GLN A 273 -7.69 -20.68 13.03
N ALA A 274 -8.84 -21.11 13.56
CA ALA A 274 -8.90 -22.18 14.53
C ALA A 274 -8.49 -23.54 13.92
N TYR A 275 -7.98 -24.43 14.78
CA TYR A 275 -7.62 -25.82 14.46
C TYR A 275 -6.52 -25.94 13.40
N THR A 276 -5.61 -24.98 13.36
CA THR A 276 -4.39 -25.02 12.55
C THR A 276 -3.20 -24.53 13.37
N ASP A 277 -2.00 -24.70 12.83
CA ASP A 277 -0.73 -24.30 13.42
C ASP A 277 0.07 -23.38 12.47
N PHE A 278 1.29 -23.02 12.88
CA PHE A 278 2.17 -22.16 12.09
C PHE A 278 2.60 -22.79 10.75
N HIS A 279 2.67 -24.13 10.63
CA HIS A 279 2.92 -24.79 9.34
C HIS A 279 1.74 -24.60 8.37
N GLY A 280 0.50 -24.72 8.86
CA GLY A 280 -0.68 -24.41 8.08
C GLY A 280 -0.73 -22.95 7.63
N MET A 281 -0.20 -22.03 8.46
CA MET A 281 -0.04 -20.63 8.06
C MET A 281 1.05 -20.42 6.99
N MET A 282 2.17 -21.16 7.02
CA MET A 282 3.17 -21.13 5.95
C MET A 282 2.57 -21.54 4.61
N ASP A 283 1.81 -22.66 4.60
CA ASP A 283 1.14 -23.15 3.38
C ASP A 283 0.13 -22.12 2.85
N LEU A 284 -0.63 -21.49 3.74
CA LEU A 284 -1.60 -20.45 3.38
C LEU A 284 -0.91 -19.22 2.76
N VAL A 285 0.21 -18.74 3.35
CA VAL A 285 1.01 -17.62 2.84
C VAL A 285 1.53 -17.95 1.43
N GLU A 286 2.15 -19.10 1.26
CA GLU A 286 2.72 -19.52 -0.02
C GLU A 286 1.66 -19.58 -1.12
N GLU A 287 0.50 -20.19 -0.86
CA GLU A 287 -0.62 -20.27 -1.81
C GLU A 287 -1.21 -18.89 -2.11
N MET A 288 -1.39 -18.04 -1.10
CA MET A 288 -1.92 -16.68 -1.23
C MET A 288 -1.00 -15.82 -2.09
N MET A 289 0.29 -15.79 -1.81
CA MET A 289 1.28 -15.01 -2.54
C MET A 289 1.36 -15.43 -4.02
N LYS A 290 1.40 -16.75 -4.30
CA LYS A 290 1.37 -17.29 -5.66
C LYS A 290 0.10 -16.92 -6.39
N THR A 291 -1.06 -17.05 -5.74
CA THR A 291 -2.36 -16.75 -6.35
C THR A 291 -2.46 -15.26 -6.71
N VAL A 292 -2.12 -14.37 -5.80
CA VAL A 292 -2.19 -12.92 -6.03
C VAL A 292 -1.20 -12.49 -7.10
N ALA A 293 0.06 -12.98 -7.07
CA ALA A 293 1.06 -12.65 -8.09
C ALA A 293 0.61 -13.09 -9.49
N MET A 294 0.08 -14.30 -9.65
CA MET A 294 -0.46 -14.77 -10.93
C MET A 294 -1.62 -13.91 -11.43
N LYS A 295 -2.51 -13.44 -10.54
CA LYS A 295 -3.66 -12.60 -10.93
C LYS A 295 -3.26 -11.18 -11.31
N VAL A 296 -2.22 -10.64 -10.68
CA VAL A 296 -1.78 -9.24 -10.84
C VAL A 296 -0.70 -9.09 -11.91
N CYS A 297 0.29 -9.99 -11.89
CA CYS A 297 1.46 -9.92 -12.77
C CYS A 297 1.39 -10.92 -13.94
N GLY A 298 0.54 -11.95 -13.87
CA GLY A 298 0.46 -13.00 -14.87
C GLY A 298 1.63 -14.00 -14.83
N THR A 299 2.53 -13.88 -13.85
CA THR A 299 3.73 -14.71 -13.69
C THR A 299 4.12 -14.81 -12.22
N LEU A 300 4.87 -15.86 -11.88
CA LEU A 300 5.52 -16.03 -10.57
C LEU A 300 7.00 -15.60 -10.57
N GLN A 301 7.58 -15.39 -11.76
CA GLN A 301 8.90 -14.77 -11.90
C GLN A 301 8.71 -13.26 -12.09
N ILE A 302 9.13 -12.49 -11.11
CA ILE A 302 9.03 -11.03 -11.13
C ILE A 302 10.41 -10.40 -10.96
N THR A 303 10.58 -9.19 -11.41
CA THR A 303 11.77 -8.39 -11.12
C THR A 303 11.40 -7.32 -10.10
N TYR A 304 12.15 -7.23 -9.01
CA TYR A 304 11.97 -6.20 -7.98
C TYR A 304 13.28 -5.52 -7.67
N GLN A 305 13.35 -4.22 -7.91
CA GLN A 305 14.55 -3.37 -7.73
C GLN A 305 15.81 -3.98 -8.38
N GLY A 306 15.63 -4.50 -9.60
CA GLY A 306 16.69 -5.09 -10.41
C GLY A 306 17.12 -6.51 -10.01
N LYS A 307 16.43 -7.15 -9.07
CA LYS A 307 16.66 -8.54 -8.70
C LYS A 307 15.51 -9.41 -9.19
N ASP A 308 15.85 -10.58 -9.72
CA ASP A 308 14.86 -11.57 -10.13
C ASP A 308 14.40 -12.38 -8.92
N ILE A 309 13.09 -12.39 -8.70
CA ILE A 309 12.41 -13.07 -7.59
C ILE A 309 11.52 -14.17 -8.15
N ASP A 310 11.72 -15.40 -7.70
CA ASP A 310 10.89 -16.56 -8.05
C ASP A 310 9.91 -16.91 -6.92
N LEU A 311 8.67 -16.46 -7.05
CA LEU A 311 7.60 -16.74 -6.09
C LEU A 311 7.07 -18.19 -6.18
N SER A 312 7.53 -19.00 -7.16
CA SER A 312 7.10 -20.38 -7.29
C SER A 312 7.77 -21.33 -6.28
N HIS A 313 8.91 -20.94 -5.75
CA HIS A 313 9.71 -21.71 -4.79
C HIS A 313 9.95 -20.93 -3.50
N TRP A 314 9.69 -21.57 -2.36
CA TRP A 314 9.85 -20.98 -1.02
C TRP A 314 10.77 -21.85 -0.17
N GLU A 315 11.86 -21.28 0.33
CA GLU A 315 12.74 -21.93 1.28
C GLU A 315 12.13 -21.90 2.69
N ARG A 316 12.41 -22.93 3.49
CA ARG A 316 12.01 -23.00 4.91
C ARG A 316 13.23 -23.39 5.72
N MET A 317 13.66 -22.54 6.64
CA MET A 317 14.82 -22.76 7.52
C MET A 317 14.48 -22.36 8.94
N THR A 318 14.99 -23.11 9.94
CA THR A 318 14.98 -22.62 11.32
C THR A 318 15.93 -21.43 11.46
N MET A 319 15.71 -20.59 12.46
CA MET A 319 16.61 -19.47 12.74
C MET A 319 18.05 -19.94 13.01
N ILE A 320 18.22 -21.06 13.73
CA ILE A 320 19.55 -21.65 13.97
C ILE A 320 20.22 -22.10 12.66
N GLU A 321 19.50 -22.77 11.78
CA GLU A 321 20.03 -23.19 10.47
C GLU A 321 20.43 -21.99 9.60
N ALA A 322 19.59 -20.94 9.59
CA ALA A 322 19.87 -19.74 8.86
C ALA A 322 21.12 -19.01 9.39
N VAL A 323 21.22 -18.80 10.70
CA VAL A 323 22.41 -18.21 11.32
C VAL A 323 23.64 -19.03 11.03
N LYS A 324 23.59 -20.37 11.18
CA LYS A 324 24.71 -21.25 10.85
C LYS A 324 25.12 -21.14 9.37
N LYS A 325 24.14 -21.08 8.45
CA LYS A 325 24.38 -20.98 6.99
C LYS A 325 25.15 -19.71 6.63
N TYR A 326 24.80 -18.58 7.21
CA TYR A 326 25.31 -17.27 6.80
C TYR A 326 26.43 -16.72 7.68
N SER A 327 26.47 -17.03 8.99
CA SER A 327 27.54 -16.58 9.91
C SER A 327 28.61 -17.65 10.16
N GLY A 328 28.30 -18.92 9.93
CA GLY A 328 29.14 -20.05 10.30
C GLY A 328 29.03 -20.46 11.77
N VAL A 329 28.30 -19.72 12.61
CA VAL A 329 28.14 -20.01 14.05
C VAL A 329 26.99 -20.98 14.28
N ASP A 330 27.29 -22.09 14.96
CA ASP A 330 26.31 -23.13 15.29
C ASP A 330 25.70 -22.92 16.68
N PHE A 331 24.56 -22.22 16.74
CA PHE A 331 23.85 -22.00 17.99
C PHE A 331 23.26 -23.28 18.62
N ALA A 332 23.17 -24.40 17.87
CA ALA A 332 22.79 -25.67 18.45
C ALA A 332 23.90 -26.24 19.36
N ALA A 333 25.15 -25.89 19.09
CA ALA A 333 26.31 -26.29 19.91
C ALA A 333 26.56 -25.37 21.12
N ILE A 334 26.00 -24.16 21.14
CA ILE A 334 26.11 -23.20 22.24
C ILE A 334 25.17 -23.65 23.37
N SER A 335 25.70 -23.81 24.59
CA SER A 335 24.95 -24.37 25.71
C SER A 335 24.59 -23.36 26.81
N SER A 336 25.21 -22.16 26.80
CA SER A 336 24.98 -21.12 27.81
C SER A 336 24.98 -19.72 27.25
N ASP A 337 24.46 -18.76 28.02
CA ASP A 337 24.48 -17.33 27.69
C ASP A 337 25.90 -16.79 27.58
N GLU A 338 26.81 -17.25 28.41
CA GLU A 338 28.23 -16.85 28.41
C GLU A 338 28.91 -17.25 27.09
N GLU A 339 28.65 -18.48 26.60
CA GLU A 339 29.15 -18.94 25.30
C GLU A 339 28.58 -18.12 24.15
N ALA A 340 27.29 -17.77 24.20
CA ALA A 340 26.64 -16.90 23.19
C ALA A 340 27.24 -15.49 23.21
N ILE A 341 27.49 -14.92 24.41
CA ILE A 341 28.16 -13.61 24.56
C ILE A 341 29.58 -13.66 24.00
N ALA A 342 30.32 -14.76 24.23
CA ALA A 342 31.65 -14.91 23.65
C ALA A 342 31.63 -14.96 22.12
N ALA A 343 30.69 -15.70 21.52
CA ALA A 343 30.51 -15.76 20.08
C ALA A 343 30.12 -14.39 19.51
N ALA A 344 29.21 -13.63 20.15
CA ALA A 344 28.84 -12.28 19.72
C ALA A 344 30.04 -11.34 19.70
N LYS A 345 30.90 -11.37 20.72
CA LYS A 345 32.11 -10.56 20.77
C LYS A 345 33.11 -10.93 19.68
N GLU A 346 33.32 -12.22 19.44
CA GLU A 346 34.20 -12.73 18.37
C GLU A 346 33.73 -12.24 16.98
N HIS A 347 32.43 -12.28 16.72
CA HIS A 347 31.84 -11.89 15.45
C HIS A 347 31.44 -10.40 15.37
N LYS A 348 31.70 -9.61 16.42
CA LYS A 348 31.38 -8.17 16.52
C LYS A 348 29.88 -7.88 16.38
N VAL A 349 29.05 -8.78 16.86
CA VAL A 349 27.61 -8.58 16.97
C VAL A 349 27.33 -7.75 18.23
N GLU A 350 26.45 -6.78 18.13
CA GLU A 350 26.01 -5.95 19.25
C GLU A 350 25.23 -6.79 20.26
N LEU A 351 25.46 -6.55 21.53
CA LEU A 351 24.77 -7.30 22.58
C LEU A 351 23.44 -6.62 22.91
N PRO A 352 22.33 -7.37 23.02
CA PRO A 352 21.08 -6.83 23.51
C PRO A 352 21.16 -6.41 24.97
N GLU A 353 20.21 -5.59 25.45
CA GLU A 353 20.17 -5.13 26.86
C GLU A 353 20.20 -6.29 27.86
N ILE A 354 19.48 -7.36 27.54
CA ILE A 354 19.49 -8.61 28.33
C ILE A 354 20.07 -9.72 27.45
N PRO A 355 21.37 -9.99 27.56
CA PRO A 355 22.09 -10.88 26.65
C PRO A 355 21.86 -12.36 26.97
N THR A 356 20.67 -12.88 26.67
CA THR A 356 20.38 -14.31 26.68
C THR A 356 20.82 -14.96 25.37
N LYS A 357 21.01 -16.28 25.37
CA LYS A 357 21.35 -17.05 24.16
C LYS A 357 20.33 -16.80 23.04
N GLY A 358 19.03 -16.76 23.39
CA GLY A 358 17.96 -16.50 22.41
C GLY A 358 18.00 -15.09 21.85
N ALA A 359 18.17 -14.07 22.69
CA ALA A 359 18.28 -12.69 22.23
C ALA A 359 19.52 -12.48 21.35
N ILE A 360 20.65 -13.07 21.69
CA ILE A 360 21.89 -13.01 20.89
C ILE A 360 21.72 -13.75 19.55
N LEU A 361 20.99 -14.86 19.50
CA LEU A 361 20.67 -15.54 18.25
C LEU A 361 19.90 -14.62 17.29
N ALA A 362 18.97 -13.82 17.81
CA ALA A 362 18.24 -12.83 17.01
C ALA A 362 19.18 -11.73 16.47
N GLU A 363 20.10 -11.21 17.28
CA GLU A 363 21.09 -10.23 16.82
C GLU A 363 22.01 -10.81 15.72
N PHE A 364 22.37 -12.09 15.80
CA PHE A 364 23.10 -12.77 14.73
C PHE A 364 22.27 -12.90 13.45
N PHE A 365 20.97 -13.13 13.60
CA PHE A 365 20.06 -13.18 12.46
C PHE A 365 20.01 -11.82 11.75
N ASP A 366 19.82 -10.74 12.48
CA ASP A 366 19.77 -9.38 11.93
C ASP A 366 21.10 -9.00 11.27
N ALA A 367 22.22 -9.35 11.89
CA ALA A 367 23.56 -8.98 11.41
C ALA A 367 24.03 -9.78 10.18
N PHE A 368 23.63 -11.03 10.00
CA PHE A 368 24.22 -11.92 8.98
C PHE A 368 23.21 -12.57 8.03
N VAL A 369 21.94 -12.65 8.39
CA VAL A 369 20.96 -13.44 7.64
C VAL A 369 20.04 -12.56 6.80
N GLU A 370 19.40 -11.57 7.39
CA GLU A 370 18.30 -10.82 6.77
C GLU A 370 18.68 -10.25 5.39
N GLU A 371 19.84 -9.57 5.29
CA GLU A 371 20.31 -8.97 4.03
C GLU A 371 20.56 -10.00 2.91
N ASN A 372 20.70 -11.28 3.25
CA ASN A 372 20.97 -12.38 2.31
C ASN A 372 19.70 -13.11 1.85
N LEU A 373 18.54 -12.83 2.44
CA LEU A 373 17.27 -13.47 2.10
C LEU A 373 16.61 -12.80 0.88
N ILE A 374 17.16 -13.06 -0.31
CA ILE A 374 16.66 -12.45 -1.55
C ILE A 374 15.43 -13.19 -2.10
N GLN A 375 15.48 -14.52 -2.11
CA GLN A 375 14.35 -15.34 -2.55
C GLN A 375 13.34 -15.56 -1.42
N PRO A 376 12.06 -15.86 -1.74
CA PRO A 376 11.04 -16.11 -0.72
C PRO A 376 11.46 -17.18 0.27
N THR A 377 11.58 -16.79 1.54
CA THR A 377 12.12 -17.65 2.59
C THR A 377 11.32 -17.50 3.88
N PHE A 378 10.88 -18.62 4.45
CA PHE A 378 10.35 -18.68 5.81
C PHE A 378 11.51 -18.97 6.78
N ILE A 379 11.63 -18.13 7.79
CA ILE A 379 12.49 -18.36 8.95
C ILE A 379 11.59 -18.69 10.13
N TYR A 380 11.80 -19.82 10.78
CA TYR A 380 10.95 -20.28 11.86
C TYR A 380 11.75 -20.76 13.10
N ASP A 381 11.04 -21.10 14.17
CA ASP A 381 11.62 -21.40 15.49
C ASP A 381 12.34 -20.17 16.09
N TYR A 382 11.57 -19.11 16.31
CA TYR A 382 12.05 -17.90 16.97
C TYR A 382 12.23 -18.11 18.47
N PRO A 383 13.23 -17.47 19.11
CA PRO A 383 13.39 -17.50 20.56
C PRO A 383 12.16 -17.01 21.31
N VAL A 384 11.88 -17.61 22.46
CA VAL A 384 10.72 -17.25 23.29
C VAL A 384 10.78 -15.81 23.82
N GLU A 385 11.96 -15.28 24.03
CA GLU A 385 12.21 -13.92 24.50
C GLU A 385 11.62 -12.86 23.57
N ASN A 386 11.63 -13.12 22.27
CA ASN A 386 11.16 -12.21 21.22
C ASN A 386 9.74 -12.51 20.74
N SER A 387 9.02 -13.44 21.41
CA SER A 387 7.76 -14.00 20.90
C SER A 387 6.69 -14.11 21.99
N PRO A 388 6.20 -12.97 22.55
CA PRO A 388 5.33 -12.98 23.74
C PRO A 388 3.93 -13.57 23.51
N LEU A 389 3.46 -13.64 22.27
CA LEU A 389 2.11 -14.11 21.91
C LEU A 389 2.11 -15.49 21.23
N ALA A 390 3.31 -16.03 20.95
CA ALA A 390 3.47 -17.30 20.28
C ALA A 390 3.56 -18.47 21.28
N LYS A 391 3.00 -19.61 20.88
CA LYS A 391 3.10 -20.88 21.64
C LYS A 391 4.52 -21.39 21.65
N ARG A 392 4.97 -21.91 22.81
CA ARG A 392 6.27 -22.57 22.91
C ARG A 392 6.30 -23.84 22.08
N LYS A 393 7.45 -24.10 21.46
CA LYS A 393 7.67 -25.31 20.67
C LYS A 393 7.64 -26.54 21.60
N PRO A 394 6.82 -27.56 21.29
CA PRO A 394 6.84 -28.82 22.04
C PRO A 394 8.23 -29.48 21.99
N GLY A 395 8.73 -29.87 23.16
CA GLY A 395 10.05 -30.54 23.29
C GLY A 395 11.28 -29.61 23.33
N ASP A 396 11.13 -28.34 22.91
CA ASP A 396 12.18 -27.33 23.05
C ASP A 396 11.58 -25.95 23.41
N PRO A 397 11.26 -25.73 24.70
CA PRO A 397 10.52 -24.53 25.14
C PRO A 397 11.34 -23.23 25.10
N ALA A 398 12.62 -23.27 24.72
CA ALA A 398 13.43 -22.09 24.44
C ALA A 398 13.01 -21.40 23.14
N PHE A 399 12.33 -22.14 22.26
CA PHE A 399 11.79 -21.63 20.98
C PHE A 399 10.28 -21.62 20.98
N THR A 400 9.74 -20.90 19.98
CA THR A 400 8.29 -20.80 19.73
C THR A 400 7.94 -21.31 18.34
N GLU A 401 6.71 -21.76 18.18
CA GLU A 401 6.10 -22.06 16.88
C GLU A 401 5.74 -20.76 16.14
N ARG A 402 6.75 -19.99 15.75
CA ARG A 402 6.66 -18.71 15.07
C ARG A 402 7.52 -18.74 13.81
N PHE A 403 7.06 -18.06 12.77
CA PHE A 403 7.88 -17.74 11.61
C PHE A 403 7.68 -16.29 11.17
N GLU A 404 8.68 -15.78 10.51
CA GLU A 404 8.59 -14.61 9.64
C GLU A 404 8.95 -15.03 8.22
N TYR A 405 8.45 -14.30 7.22
CA TYR A 405 8.84 -14.56 5.85
C TYR A 405 9.42 -13.32 5.18
N PHE A 406 10.47 -13.58 4.41
CA PHE A 406 11.33 -12.56 3.82
C PHE A 406 11.35 -12.70 2.31
N ILE A 407 11.36 -11.57 1.62
CA ILE A 407 11.59 -11.45 0.18
C ILE A 407 12.43 -10.21 -0.05
N ASN A 408 13.53 -10.33 -0.82
CA ASN A 408 14.44 -9.23 -1.12
C ASN A 408 14.96 -8.51 0.13
N ALA A 409 15.47 -9.28 1.11
CA ALA A 409 16.02 -8.76 2.36
C ALA A 409 15.03 -7.87 3.15
N THR A 410 13.76 -8.19 3.11
CA THR A 410 12.70 -7.44 3.80
C THR A 410 11.69 -8.41 4.36
N GLU A 411 11.33 -8.25 5.63
CA GLU A 411 10.22 -8.95 6.28
C GLU A 411 8.89 -8.51 5.66
N PHE A 412 8.08 -9.47 5.25
CA PHE A 412 6.74 -9.24 4.71
C PHE A 412 5.63 -9.53 5.70
N GLY A 413 5.84 -10.47 6.60
CA GLY A 413 4.85 -10.81 7.61
C GLY A 413 5.37 -11.78 8.65
N ASN A 414 4.57 -11.90 9.70
CA ASN A 414 4.85 -12.66 10.91
C ASN A 414 3.64 -13.53 11.25
N ALA A 415 3.88 -14.77 11.63
CA ALA A 415 2.82 -15.72 11.98
C ALA A 415 3.29 -16.74 13.01
N PHE A 416 2.35 -17.27 13.76
CA PHE A 416 2.65 -18.27 14.78
C PHE A 416 1.44 -19.13 15.13
N SER A 417 1.71 -20.26 15.82
CA SER A 417 0.68 -20.94 16.61
C SER A 417 0.41 -20.08 17.83
N GLU A 418 -0.85 -19.70 18.02
CA GLU A 418 -1.25 -18.75 19.07
C GLU A 418 -1.06 -19.33 20.46
N LEU A 419 -0.49 -18.54 21.38
CA LEU A 419 -0.49 -18.88 22.78
C LEU A 419 -1.94 -18.86 23.32
N ASN A 420 -2.43 -20.02 23.72
CA ASN A 420 -3.80 -20.20 24.21
C ASN A 420 -3.88 -20.63 25.68
N ASP A 421 -2.74 -20.61 26.39
CA ASP A 421 -2.68 -20.80 27.85
C ASP A 421 -2.85 -19.44 28.55
N PRO A 422 -4.00 -19.17 29.22
CA PRO A 422 -4.22 -17.89 29.88
C PRO A 422 -3.25 -17.59 31.01
N ILE A 423 -2.71 -18.63 31.67
CA ILE A 423 -1.77 -18.46 32.78
C ILE A 423 -0.41 -18.01 32.26
N ASP A 424 0.12 -18.68 31.22
CA ASP A 424 1.38 -18.27 30.58
C ASP A 424 1.22 -16.89 29.93
N GLN A 425 0.10 -16.62 29.24
CA GLN A 425 -0.16 -15.32 28.59
C GLN A 425 -0.18 -14.17 29.60
N LYS A 426 -0.88 -14.35 30.72
CA LYS A 426 -0.92 -13.36 31.79
C LYS A 426 0.49 -13.05 32.33
N ALA A 427 1.26 -14.08 32.63
CA ALA A 427 2.63 -13.92 33.15
C ALA A 427 3.55 -13.17 32.16
N ARG A 428 3.43 -13.46 30.86
CA ARG A 428 4.19 -12.75 29.81
C ARG A 428 3.79 -11.29 29.68
N PHE A 429 2.49 -10.98 29.72
CA PHE A 429 2.00 -9.60 29.67
C PHE A 429 2.44 -8.78 30.89
N GLU A 430 2.32 -9.35 32.09
CA GLU A 430 2.76 -8.68 33.32
C GLU A 430 4.27 -8.38 33.29
N LYS A 431 5.06 -9.34 32.80
CA LYS A 431 6.51 -9.14 32.60
C LYS A 431 6.79 -8.06 31.55
N GLN A 432 6.15 -8.11 30.39
CA GLN A 432 6.35 -7.14 29.30
C GLN A 432 6.02 -5.70 29.75
N VAL A 433 4.92 -5.51 30.49
CA VAL A 433 4.54 -4.21 31.04
C VAL A 433 5.57 -3.75 32.10
N ALA A 434 6.03 -4.65 32.97
CA ALA A 434 7.05 -4.33 33.98
C ALA A 434 8.39 -3.91 33.34
N ASP A 435 8.84 -4.66 32.33
CA ASP A 435 10.06 -4.35 31.59
C ASP A 435 9.96 -2.99 30.88
N ARG A 436 8.80 -2.70 30.24
CA ARG A 436 8.56 -1.41 29.56
C ARG A 436 8.52 -0.23 30.54
N LEU A 437 7.88 -0.38 31.68
CA LEU A 437 7.85 0.65 32.72
C LEU A 437 9.21 0.88 33.37
N ALA A 438 10.06 -0.14 33.42
CA ALA A 438 11.44 0.01 33.91
C ALA A 438 12.29 0.86 32.96
N VAL A 439 12.08 0.74 31.65
CA VAL A 439 12.79 1.53 30.61
C VAL A 439 12.15 2.92 30.44
N ASP A 440 10.84 3.02 30.39
CA ASP A 440 10.07 4.26 30.28
C ASP A 440 9.00 4.36 31.38
N PRO A 441 9.33 4.97 32.52
CA PRO A 441 8.37 5.16 33.62
C PRO A 441 7.15 6.03 33.27
N ALA A 442 7.19 6.76 32.16
CA ALA A 442 6.07 7.55 31.64
C ALA A 442 5.17 6.77 30.64
N SER A 443 5.54 5.54 30.33
CA SER A 443 4.73 4.66 29.48
C SER A 443 3.34 4.44 30.07
N ARG A 444 2.31 4.40 29.20
CA ARG A 444 0.92 4.11 29.55
C ARG A 444 0.57 2.63 29.30
N ALA A 445 1.57 1.77 29.10
CA ALA A 445 1.37 0.34 28.88
C ALA A 445 0.63 -0.31 30.06
N GLN A 446 -0.38 -1.10 29.74
CA GLN A 446 -1.20 -1.83 30.70
C GLN A 446 -1.43 -3.26 30.20
N VAL A 447 -1.68 -4.17 31.14
CA VAL A 447 -2.10 -5.52 30.80
C VAL A 447 -3.56 -5.52 30.35
N ASP A 448 -3.84 -6.12 29.20
CA ASP A 448 -5.21 -6.35 28.75
C ASP A 448 -5.79 -7.58 29.49
N TYR A 449 -6.29 -7.34 30.70
CA TYR A 449 -6.93 -8.40 31.51
C TYR A 449 -8.25 -8.90 30.91
N ASP A 450 -8.91 -8.13 30.06
CA ASP A 450 -10.12 -8.59 29.35
C ASP A 450 -9.75 -9.64 28.31
N TYR A 451 -8.60 -9.46 27.61
CA TYR A 451 -8.09 -10.49 26.72
C TYR A 451 -7.69 -11.76 27.47
N VAL A 452 -7.00 -11.63 28.64
CA VAL A 452 -6.69 -12.79 29.48
C VAL A 452 -7.97 -13.51 29.89
N THR A 453 -9.00 -12.78 30.29
CA THR A 453 -10.34 -13.34 30.62
C THR A 453 -10.96 -14.05 29.40
N ALA A 454 -10.83 -13.49 28.20
CA ALA A 454 -11.30 -14.16 26.99
C ALA A 454 -10.60 -15.52 26.80
N LEU A 455 -9.29 -15.60 27.01
CA LEU A 455 -8.54 -16.86 26.95
C LEU A 455 -9.01 -17.88 28.01
N GLU A 456 -9.44 -17.43 29.17
CA GLU A 456 -9.99 -18.31 30.24
C GLU A 456 -11.30 -18.97 29.81
N TYR A 457 -12.06 -18.39 28.86
CA TYR A 457 -13.21 -19.07 28.24
C TYR A 457 -12.80 -20.11 27.20
N GLY A 458 -11.54 -20.14 26.78
CA GLY A 458 -10.96 -21.14 25.90
C GLY A 458 -10.71 -20.65 24.49
N LEU A 459 -9.46 -20.40 24.13
CA LEU A 459 -9.03 -20.23 22.75
C LEU A 459 -8.65 -21.61 22.17
N PRO A 460 -9.30 -22.10 21.10
CA PRO A 460 -8.88 -23.34 20.46
C PRO A 460 -7.44 -23.24 19.91
N PRO A 461 -6.77 -24.35 19.60
CA PRO A 461 -5.52 -24.27 18.80
C PRO A 461 -5.74 -23.41 17.56
N THR A 462 -4.96 -22.37 17.40
CA THR A 462 -5.18 -21.33 16.39
C THR A 462 -3.86 -20.94 15.76
N GLY A 463 -3.83 -20.81 14.43
CA GLY A 463 -2.75 -20.16 13.70
C GLY A 463 -3.16 -18.73 13.35
N GLY A 464 -2.24 -17.79 13.56
CA GLY A 464 -2.42 -16.39 13.18
C GLY A 464 -1.33 -15.89 12.25
N LEU A 465 -1.67 -14.91 11.43
CA LEU A 465 -0.77 -14.28 10.46
C LEU A 465 -1.07 -12.79 10.37
N GLY A 466 -0.01 -11.96 10.45
CA GLY A 466 -0.07 -10.55 10.12
C GLY A 466 0.91 -10.21 9.00
N PHE A 467 0.49 -9.40 8.01
CA PHE A 467 1.40 -8.93 6.96
C PHE A 467 1.05 -7.55 6.41
N GLY A 468 2.10 -6.82 5.99
CA GLY A 468 1.96 -5.48 5.42
C GLY A 468 1.54 -5.52 3.95
N VAL A 469 0.31 -5.06 3.65
CA VAL A 469 -0.18 -4.97 2.27
C VAL A 469 0.66 -4.00 1.44
N ASP A 470 1.13 -2.91 2.02
CA ASP A 470 1.91 -1.91 1.29
C ASP A 470 3.22 -2.51 0.76
N ARG A 471 3.90 -3.37 1.54
CA ARG A 471 5.10 -4.10 1.10
C ARG A 471 4.80 -5.06 -0.06
N LEU A 472 3.68 -5.79 0.01
CA LEU A 472 3.23 -6.64 -1.10
C LEU A 472 2.95 -5.83 -2.37
N VAL A 473 2.32 -4.67 -2.25
CA VAL A 473 2.09 -3.76 -3.38
C VAL A 473 3.42 -3.26 -3.96
N MET A 474 4.38 -2.86 -3.10
CA MET A 474 5.72 -2.46 -3.54
C MET A 474 6.39 -3.56 -4.37
N LEU A 475 6.37 -4.79 -3.87
CA LEU A 475 6.93 -5.97 -4.56
C LEU A 475 6.31 -6.19 -5.94
N LEU A 476 4.98 -6.25 -6.01
CA LEU A 476 4.26 -6.61 -7.25
C LEU A 476 4.12 -5.43 -8.25
N THR A 477 4.55 -4.23 -7.88
CA THR A 477 4.55 -3.04 -8.75
C THR A 477 5.95 -2.47 -9.01
N ASP A 478 7.00 -3.14 -8.54
CA ASP A 478 8.39 -2.69 -8.58
C ASP A 478 8.57 -1.26 -8.04
N SER A 479 7.92 -0.96 -6.92
CA SER A 479 7.97 0.34 -6.28
C SER A 479 9.03 0.36 -5.17
N ALA A 480 9.97 1.31 -5.24
CA ALA A 480 11.10 1.37 -4.31
C ALA A 480 10.75 1.95 -2.93
N SER A 481 9.61 2.62 -2.80
CA SER A 481 9.21 3.28 -1.56
C SER A 481 7.73 3.09 -1.28
N ILE A 482 7.40 2.94 0.00
CA ILE A 482 6.01 2.89 0.49
C ILE A 482 5.21 4.13 0.05
N ARG A 483 5.86 5.30 -0.11
CA ARG A 483 5.22 6.54 -0.59
C ARG A 483 4.79 6.44 -2.05
N ASP A 484 5.40 5.58 -2.85
CA ASP A 484 5.02 5.35 -4.24
C ASP A 484 3.70 4.59 -4.33
N VAL A 485 3.40 3.75 -3.34
CA VAL A 485 2.18 2.92 -3.29
C VAL A 485 1.07 3.48 -2.39
N LEU A 486 1.30 4.62 -1.73
CA LEU A 486 0.29 5.39 -1.00
C LEU A 486 -0.17 6.58 -1.84
N LEU A 487 -1.50 6.76 -1.99
CA LEU A 487 -2.06 7.89 -2.74
C LEU A 487 -1.63 9.22 -2.13
N PHE A 488 -1.78 9.36 -0.82
CA PHE A 488 -1.41 10.55 -0.09
C PHE A 488 -0.57 10.14 1.13
N PRO A 489 0.76 9.96 0.96
CA PRO A 489 1.64 9.62 2.07
C PRO A 489 1.74 10.79 3.05
N THR A 490 2.02 10.47 4.32
CA THR A 490 2.29 11.49 5.32
C THR A 490 3.52 12.29 4.94
N MET A 491 3.39 13.62 4.90
CA MET A 491 4.45 14.55 4.53
C MET A 491 4.58 15.64 5.61
N LYS A 492 5.82 16.00 5.92
CA LYS A 492 6.03 17.18 6.79
C LYS A 492 5.44 18.43 6.12
N PRO A 493 4.64 19.25 6.82
CA PRO A 493 4.19 20.54 6.30
C PRO A 493 5.38 21.36 5.79
N VAL A 494 5.14 22.17 4.77
CA VAL A 494 6.13 23.14 4.26
C VAL A 494 5.77 24.46 4.89
N ASP A 495 6.63 24.94 5.80
CA ASP A 495 6.51 26.27 6.46
C ASP A 495 6.77 27.41 5.45
#